data_4523c36c560921ad0be35c1870d44904
#
_entry.id   4523c36c560921ad0be35c1870d44904
#
_cell.length_a   1.000
_cell.length_b   1.000
_cell.length_c   1.000
_cell.angle_alpha   90.00
_cell.angle_beta   90.00
_cell.angle_gamma   90.00
#
_symmetry.space_group_name_H-M   'P 1'
#
loop_
_entity.id
_entity.type
_entity.pdbx_description
1 polymer ?
#
loop_
_entity_poly.entity_id
_entity_poly.type
_entity_poly.pdbx_seq_one_letter_code
_entity_poly.pdbx_strand_id
1 'polypeptide(L)'
;AMQEAQKVAEEIHRAVGELPVTGEEVMPSGRLTISLGLASLDAADSGYEALLNRADAALYRAKYLRRDTIEIYSSAIDKYNHENGGSPCSEESLNSLKTLIGIINSRDSYTYNHAERVVYYCEIFADYLKLPAEEKRRLLYAAYLHDLGKINIPKEVLIKPTALSEEEWGLFRQHCEIGYDTISRISELRDIAPIVLQHHERMDGTGYPNRLRGGEILYPARMLAIADSFDAMTNERPYNKRKTFKEA
;
A
#
# COMPACT_ATOMS: atom_id res chain seq x y z
N ALA A 1 -7.26 -18.81 18.24
CA ALA A 1 -6.20 -18.87 17.21
C ALA A 1 -5.33 -17.60 17.20
N MET A 2 -5.85 -16.40 16.86
CA MET A 2 -5.01 -15.17 16.79
C MET A 2 -4.44 -14.77 18.16
N GLN A 3 -5.23 -14.80 19.22
CA GLN A 3 -4.75 -14.52 20.59
C GLN A 3 -3.64 -15.47 21.05
N GLU A 4 -3.70 -16.72 20.66
CA GLU A 4 -2.65 -17.70 20.93
C GLU A 4 -1.38 -17.40 20.13
N ALA A 5 -1.51 -17.09 18.83
CA ALA A 5 -0.39 -16.70 17.99
C ALA A 5 0.30 -15.44 18.53
N GLN A 6 -0.48 -14.47 19.02
CA GLN A 6 0.05 -13.26 19.63
C GLN A 6 0.85 -13.58 20.91
N LYS A 7 0.33 -14.44 21.81
CA LYS A 7 1.06 -14.86 23.02
C LYS A 7 2.39 -15.52 22.68
N VAL A 8 2.39 -16.43 21.71
CA VAL A 8 3.62 -17.09 21.25
C VAL A 8 4.61 -16.06 20.68
N ALA A 9 4.14 -15.10 19.89
CA ALA A 9 4.99 -14.04 19.36
C ALA A 9 5.56 -13.15 20.46
N GLU A 10 4.77 -12.81 21.49
CA GLU A 10 5.23 -12.05 22.67
C GLU A 10 6.31 -12.81 23.45
N GLU A 11 6.16 -14.13 23.60
CA GLU A 11 7.17 -14.99 24.24
C GLU A 11 8.45 -15.04 23.42
N ILE A 12 8.38 -15.20 22.10
CA ILE A 12 9.54 -15.20 21.20
C ILE A 12 10.24 -13.84 21.24
N HIS A 13 9.48 -12.74 21.13
CA HIS A 13 10.01 -11.38 21.15
C HIS A 13 10.76 -11.10 22.45
N ARG A 14 10.17 -11.46 23.59
CA ARG A 14 10.81 -11.34 24.90
C ARG A 14 12.06 -12.20 25.02
N ALA A 15 11.96 -13.49 24.66
CA ALA A 15 13.07 -14.42 24.75
C ALA A 15 14.28 -13.96 23.93
N VAL A 16 14.08 -13.39 22.74
CA VAL A 16 15.15 -12.82 21.93
C VAL A 16 15.75 -11.58 22.59
N GLY A 17 14.91 -10.70 23.15
CA GLY A 17 15.39 -9.49 23.84
C GLY A 17 16.18 -9.77 25.14
N GLU A 18 16.00 -10.95 25.73
CA GLU A 18 16.71 -11.41 26.93
C GLU A 18 17.96 -12.25 26.62
N LEU A 19 18.19 -12.61 25.34
CA LEU A 19 19.38 -13.39 24.95
C LEU A 19 20.64 -12.53 25.05
N PRO A 20 21.63 -12.93 25.88
CA PRO A 20 22.92 -12.26 25.88
C PRO A 20 23.66 -12.56 24.56
N VAL A 21 24.05 -11.55 23.84
CA VAL A 21 24.78 -11.67 22.56
C VAL A 21 26.08 -10.88 22.61
N THR A 22 27.13 -11.41 22.01
CA THR A 22 28.39 -10.69 21.89
C THR A 22 28.22 -9.48 20.99
N GLY A 23 28.67 -8.30 21.43
CA GLY A 23 28.54 -7.06 20.67
C GLY A 23 27.30 -6.24 20.98
N GLU A 24 26.58 -6.54 22.06
CA GLU A 24 25.42 -5.74 22.51
C GLU A 24 25.73 -4.25 22.63
N GLU A 25 26.96 -3.93 23.06
CA GLU A 25 27.43 -2.57 23.27
C GLU A 25 27.47 -1.70 22.00
N VAL A 26 27.51 -2.32 20.82
CA VAL A 26 27.47 -1.61 19.54
C VAL A 26 26.08 -1.63 18.87
N MET A 27 25.10 -2.27 19.50
CA MET A 27 23.73 -2.28 19.00
C MET A 27 22.99 -0.99 19.40
N PRO A 28 22.16 -0.42 18.51
CA PRO A 28 21.45 0.84 18.77
C PRO A 28 20.57 0.81 20.03
N SER A 29 20.01 -0.36 20.39
CA SER A 29 19.15 -0.57 21.57
C SER A 29 19.89 -1.19 22.76
N GLY A 30 21.20 -1.46 22.66
CA GLY A 30 21.98 -2.17 23.67
C GLY A 30 21.57 -3.63 23.87
N ARG A 31 20.79 -4.20 22.96
CA ARG A 31 20.33 -5.59 22.98
C ARG A 31 19.91 -6.06 21.59
N LEU A 32 19.83 -7.39 21.42
CA LEU A 32 19.23 -7.94 20.21
C LEU A 32 17.72 -7.69 20.21
N THR A 33 17.21 -7.25 19.08
CA THR A 33 15.76 -7.00 18.91
C THR A 33 15.24 -7.68 17.65
N ILE A 34 13.97 -8.04 17.66
CA ILE A 34 13.27 -8.57 16.48
C ILE A 34 11.95 -7.83 16.25
N SER A 35 11.55 -7.78 15.00
CA SER A 35 10.21 -7.37 14.60
C SER A 35 9.45 -8.58 14.09
N LEU A 36 8.17 -8.71 14.45
CA LEU A 36 7.31 -9.84 14.07
C LEU A 36 6.04 -9.32 13.39
N GLY A 37 5.64 -9.99 12.32
CA GLY A 37 4.37 -9.77 11.65
C GLY A 37 3.47 -10.99 11.80
N LEU A 38 2.22 -10.79 12.23
CA LEU A 38 1.22 -11.83 12.41
C LEU A 38 0.04 -11.62 11.46
N ALA A 39 -0.47 -12.69 10.90
CA ALA A 39 -1.71 -12.68 10.12
C ALA A 39 -2.57 -13.89 10.43
N SER A 40 -3.89 -13.74 10.29
CA SER A 40 -4.83 -14.86 10.35
C SER A 40 -5.21 -15.31 8.94
N LEU A 41 -5.50 -16.61 8.80
CA LEU A 41 -6.16 -17.12 7.61
C LEU A 41 -7.59 -16.58 7.55
N ASP A 42 -7.96 -16.01 6.42
CA ASP A 42 -9.33 -15.58 6.15
C ASP A 42 -10.03 -16.63 5.29
N ALA A 43 -11.35 -16.79 5.47
CA ALA A 43 -12.16 -17.70 4.66
C ALA A 43 -12.17 -17.33 3.17
N ALA A 44 -11.89 -16.08 2.83
CA ALA A 44 -11.78 -15.57 1.46
C ALA A 44 -10.40 -15.79 0.82
N ASP A 45 -9.43 -16.36 1.56
CA ASP A 45 -8.08 -16.55 1.04
C ASP A 45 -8.02 -17.61 -0.04
N SER A 46 -7.41 -17.25 -1.16
CA SER A 46 -7.17 -18.13 -2.30
C SER A 46 -5.98 -19.10 -2.09
N GLY A 47 -5.35 -19.11 -0.89
CA GLY A 47 -4.25 -20.00 -0.56
C GLY A 47 -3.29 -19.43 0.49
N TYR A 48 -2.23 -20.20 0.80
CA TYR A 48 -1.21 -19.82 1.79
C TYR A 48 -0.42 -18.57 1.42
N GLU A 49 -0.30 -18.26 0.14
CA GLU A 49 0.41 -17.07 -0.35
C GLU A 49 -0.25 -15.78 0.15
N ALA A 50 -1.59 -15.73 0.20
CA ALA A 50 -2.32 -14.59 0.73
C ALA A 50 -2.03 -14.38 2.23
N LEU A 51 -1.95 -15.47 2.99
CA LEU A 51 -1.58 -15.43 4.42
C LEU A 51 -0.15 -14.91 4.61
N LEU A 52 0.81 -15.43 3.85
CA LEU A 52 2.22 -15.01 3.91
C LEU A 52 2.38 -13.53 3.55
N ASN A 53 1.71 -13.08 2.51
CA ASN A 53 1.75 -11.70 2.08
C ASN A 53 1.18 -10.74 3.13
N ARG A 54 0.11 -11.14 3.83
CA ARG A 54 -0.42 -10.35 4.95
C ARG A 54 0.53 -10.31 6.14
N ALA A 55 1.14 -11.43 6.48
CA ALA A 55 2.14 -11.48 7.55
C ALA A 55 3.36 -10.62 7.19
N ASP A 56 3.78 -10.61 5.92
CA ASP A 56 4.87 -9.77 5.43
C ASP A 56 4.51 -8.28 5.48
N ALA A 57 3.27 -7.90 5.13
CA ALA A 57 2.80 -6.53 5.28
C ALA A 57 2.84 -6.06 6.75
N ALA A 58 2.43 -6.92 7.67
CA ALA A 58 2.52 -6.64 9.11
C ALA A 58 4.00 -6.54 9.55
N LEU A 59 4.85 -7.46 9.09
CA LEU A 59 6.29 -7.43 9.38
C LEU A 59 6.97 -6.17 8.82
N TYR A 60 6.57 -5.75 7.63
CA TYR A 60 7.05 -4.49 7.04
C TYR A 60 6.73 -3.31 7.96
N ARG A 61 5.50 -3.19 8.43
CA ARG A 61 5.10 -2.16 9.40
C ARG A 61 5.91 -2.23 10.69
N ALA A 62 6.07 -3.44 11.25
CA ALA A 62 6.87 -3.65 12.44
C ALA A 62 8.34 -3.18 12.27
N LYS A 63 8.95 -3.44 11.13
CA LYS A 63 10.34 -3.05 10.84
C LYS A 63 10.52 -1.56 10.60
N TYR A 64 9.60 -0.92 9.87
CA TYR A 64 9.80 0.43 9.37
C TYR A 64 9.11 1.50 10.21
N LEU A 65 8.07 1.14 11.01
CA LEU A 65 7.35 2.06 11.86
C LEU A 65 7.93 2.20 13.25
N ARG A 66 8.08 1.09 13.92
CA ARG A 66 8.35 1.09 15.37
C ARG A 66 9.63 0.38 15.74
N ARG A 67 10.08 -0.54 14.90
CA ARG A 67 11.16 -1.51 15.21
C ARG A 67 10.95 -2.16 16.58
N ASP A 68 11.52 -3.32 16.78
CA ASP A 68 11.40 -4.04 18.06
C ASP A 68 9.94 -4.18 18.54
N THR A 69 9.05 -4.60 17.64
CA THR A 69 7.60 -4.72 17.91
C THR A 69 6.95 -5.88 17.17
N ILE A 70 5.76 -6.22 17.63
CA ILE A 70 4.87 -7.23 17.02
C ILE A 70 3.71 -6.47 16.39
N GLU A 71 3.49 -6.66 15.09
CA GLU A 71 2.35 -6.11 14.38
C GLU A 71 1.42 -7.23 13.92
N ILE A 72 0.13 -7.09 14.20
CA ILE A 72 -0.92 -7.95 13.66
C ILE A 72 -1.43 -7.32 12.38
N TYR A 73 -1.55 -8.11 11.33
CA TYR A 73 -2.09 -7.62 10.07
C TYR A 73 -3.51 -7.09 10.28
N SER A 74 -3.70 -5.87 9.87
CA SER A 74 -4.99 -5.28 9.54
C SER A 74 -4.76 -4.46 8.26
N SER A 75 -5.72 -4.44 7.35
CA SER A 75 -5.62 -3.55 6.19
C SER A 75 -5.43 -2.12 6.67
N ALA A 76 -4.59 -1.35 5.98
CA ALA A 76 -4.34 0.05 6.35
C ALA A 76 -5.64 0.87 6.36
N ILE A 77 -6.54 0.58 5.41
CA ILE A 77 -7.84 1.26 5.35
C ILE A 77 -8.78 0.83 6.49
N ASP A 78 -8.73 -0.43 6.94
CA ASP A 78 -9.53 -0.88 8.08
C ASP A 78 -9.06 -0.25 9.38
N LYS A 79 -7.75 -0.17 9.57
CA LYS A 79 -7.15 0.51 10.70
C LYS A 79 -7.57 1.98 10.73
N TYR A 80 -7.43 2.68 9.61
CA TYR A 80 -7.85 4.07 9.49
C TYR A 80 -9.34 4.25 9.84
N ASN A 81 -10.22 3.39 9.29
CA ASN A 81 -11.65 3.45 9.56
C ASN A 81 -11.97 3.22 11.03
N HIS A 82 -11.33 2.24 11.66
CA HIS A 82 -11.52 1.94 13.08
C HIS A 82 -11.12 3.13 13.97
N GLU A 83 -10.01 3.80 13.64
CA GLU A 83 -9.50 4.94 14.39
C GLU A 83 -10.30 6.24 14.15
N ASN A 84 -11.00 6.36 13.02
CA ASN A 84 -11.66 7.62 12.60
C ASN A 84 -13.19 7.52 12.49
N GLY A 85 -13.82 6.58 13.18
CA GLY A 85 -15.28 6.52 13.33
C GLY A 85 -16.03 5.79 12.22
N GLY A 86 -15.34 5.00 11.39
CA GLY A 86 -15.93 4.11 10.40
C GLY A 86 -15.59 4.43 8.95
N SER A 87 -16.10 3.59 8.04
CA SER A 87 -15.94 3.75 6.60
C SER A 87 -16.90 4.80 6.03
N PRO A 88 -16.50 5.56 5.02
CA PRO A 88 -17.42 6.47 4.30
C PRO A 88 -18.48 5.71 3.51
N CYS A 89 -18.23 4.48 3.12
CA CYS A 89 -19.17 3.64 2.38
C CYS A 89 -19.67 2.46 3.21
N SER A 90 -20.74 1.82 2.75
CA SER A 90 -21.29 0.62 3.40
C SER A 90 -20.22 -0.48 3.54
N GLU A 91 -20.36 -1.33 4.54
CA GLU A 91 -19.45 -2.46 4.76
C GLU A 91 -19.43 -3.41 3.54
N GLU A 92 -20.57 -3.61 2.90
CA GLU A 92 -20.69 -4.43 1.68
C GLU A 92 -19.89 -3.82 0.51
N SER A 93 -20.00 -2.51 0.28
CA SER A 93 -19.22 -1.81 -0.74
C SER A 93 -17.74 -1.88 -0.46
N LEU A 94 -17.33 -1.66 0.79
CA LEU A 94 -15.93 -1.73 1.18
C LEU A 94 -15.36 -3.14 0.99
N ASN A 95 -16.09 -4.18 1.38
CA ASN A 95 -15.67 -5.57 1.20
C ASN A 95 -15.57 -5.95 -0.28
N SER A 96 -16.49 -5.45 -1.12
CA SER A 96 -16.42 -5.64 -2.58
C SER A 96 -15.16 -5.00 -3.16
N LEU A 97 -14.82 -3.78 -2.76
CA LEU A 97 -13.58 -3.11 -3.19
C LEU A 97 -12.32 -3.85 -2.73
N LYS A 98 -12.28 -4.32 -1.49
CA LYS A 98 -11.18 -5.15 -0.97
C LYS A 98 -11.01 -6.44 -1.77
N THR A 99 -12.12 -7.07 -2.13
CA THR A 99 -12.11 -8.28 -2.96
C THR A 99 -11.52 -8.00 -4.34
N LEU A 100 -11.92 -6.89 -4.99
CA LEU A 100 -11.35 -6.48 -6.28
C LEU A 100 -9.84 -6.21 -6.18
N ILE A 101 -9.39 -5.49 -5.14
CA ILE A 101 -7.96 -5.27 -4.88
C ILE A 101 -7.24 -6.61 -4.65
N GLY A 102 -7.84 -7.52 -3.90
CA GLY A 102 -7.31 -8.88 -3.71
C GLY A 102 -7.12 -9.64 -5.02
N ILE A 103 -8.09 -9.53 -5.95
CA ILE A 103 -8.01 -10.14 -7.29
C ILE A 103 -6.87 -9.52 -8.11
N ILE A 104 -6.72 -8.19 -8.09
CA ILE A 104 -5.64 -7.50 -8.80
C ILE A 104 -4.29 -7.97 -8.24
N ASN A 105 -4.16 -7.97 -6.92
CA ASN A 105 -2.94 -8.39 -6.23
C ASN A 105 -2.56 -9.85 -6.51
N SER A 106 -3.55 -10.76 -6.69
CA SER A 106 -3.28 -12.15 -7.05
C SER A 106 -2.77 -12.33 -8.49
N ARG A 107 -3.02 -11.35 -9.37
CA ARG A 107 -2.56 -11.36 -10.77
C ARG A 107 -1.15 -10.79 -10.91
N ASP A 108 -0.76 -9.92 -10.00
CA ASP A 108 0.56 -9.28 -9.95
C ASP A 108 1.14 -9.42 -8.54
N SER A 109 2.02 -10.39 -8.36
CA SER A 109 2.65 -10.68 -7.07
C SER A 109 3.48 -9.53 -6.50
N TYR A 110 3.86 -8.56 -7.31
CA TYR A 110 4.61 -7.36 -6.88
C TYR A 110 3.70 -6.28 -6.31
N THR A 111 2.42 -6.29 -6.69
CA THR A 111 1.42 -5.31 -6.26
C THR A 111 0.79 -5.67 -4.91
N TYR A 112 0.97 -6.91 -4.42
CA TYR A 112 0.22 -7.43 -3.28
C TYR A 112 0.27 -6.52 -2.03
N ASN A 113 1.43 -6.03 -1.66
CA ASN A 113 1.60 -5.14 -0.50
C ASN A 113 1.80 -3.67 -0.91
N HIS A 114 1.79 -3.39 -2.21
CA HIS A 114 2.03 -2.05 -2.73
C HIS A 114 0.98 -1.06 -2.23
N ALA A 115 -0.30 -1.34 -2.43
CA ALA A 115 -1.38 -0.45 -1.99
C ALA A 115 -1.31 -0.17 -0.48
N GLU A 116 -1.04 -1.20 0.35
CA GLU A 116 -0.88 -1.06 1.81
C GLU A 116 0.30 -0.14 2.17
N ARG A 117 1.45 -0.28 1.48
CA ARG A 117 2.62 0.57 1.71
C ARG A 117 2.39 2.00 1.24
N VAL A 118 1.75 2.19 0.08
CA VAL A 118 1.43 3.53 -0.45
C VAL A 118 0.45 4.26 0.47
N VAL A 119 -0.59 3.58 0.99
CA VAL A 119 -1.49 4.16 2.00
C VAL A 119 -0.69 4.61 3.22
N TYR A 120 0.22 3.77 3.69
CA TYR A 120 1.06 4.09 4.84
C TYR A 120 1.95 5.31 4.61
N TYR A 121 2.62 5.41 3.46
CA TYR A 121 3.42 6.60 3.12
C TYR A 121 2.55 7.85 3.02
N CYS A 122 1.36 7.72 2.44
CA CYS A 122 0.39 8.81 2.38
C CYS A 122 -0.09 9.25 3.78
N GLU A 123 -0.26 8.29 4.70
CA GLU A 123 -0.65 8.59 6.09
C GLU A 123 0.43 9.41 6.80
N ILE A 124 1.69 8.95 6.77
CA ILE A 124 2.82 9.71 7.34
C ILE A 124 2.90 11.11 6.72
N PHE A 125 2.74 11.20 5.42
CA PHE A 125 2.83 12.47 4.69
C PHE A 125 1.70 13.41 5.09
N ALA A 126 0.46 12.90 5.20
CA ALA A 126 -0.70 13.67 5.65
C ALA A 126 -0.53 14.18 7.09
N ASP A 127 -0.02 13.34 8.00
CA ASP A 127 0.20 13.69 9.40
C ASP A 127 1.33 14.72 9.55
N TYR A 128 2.43 14.55 8.80
CA TYR A 128 3.53 15.50 8.80
C TYR A 128 3.07 16.90 8.32
N LEU A 129 2.25 16.93 7.26
CA LEU A 129 1.70 18.16 6.70
C LEU A 129 0.46 18.67 7.45
N LYS A 130 -0.01 17.94 8.46
CA LYS A 130 -1.20 18.26 9.27
C LYS A 130 -2.44 18.49 8.40
N LEU A 131 -2.68 17.60 7.44
CA LEU A 131 -3.86 17.73 6.59
C LEU A 131 -5.14 17.67 7.41
N PRO A 132 -6.19 18.42 7.03
CA PRO A 132 -7.53 18.25 7.58
C PRO A 132 -8.00 16.79 7.45
N ALA A 133 -8.78 16.31 8.41
CA ALA A 133 -9.24 14.91 8.47
C ALA A 133 -9.88 14.43 7.15
N GLU A 134 -10.70 15.28 6.53
CA GLU A 134 -11.37 14.97 5.28
C GLU A 134 -10.39 14.86 4.08
N GLU A 135 -9.39 15.71 4.02
CA GLU A 135 -8.34 15.60 2.99
C GLU A 135 -7.45 14.38 3.19
N LYS A 136 -7.11 14.07 4.47
CA LYS A 136 -6.42 12.83 4.82
C LYS A 136 -7.24 11.62 4.38
N ARG A 137 -8.55 11.58 4.71
CA ARG A 137 -9.46 10.51 4.26
C ARG A 137 -9.40 10.31 2.74
N ARG A 138 -9.59 11.39 2.00
CA ARG A 138 -9.59 11.36 0.52
C ARG A 138 -8.26 10.82 -0.03
N LEU A 139 -7.14 11.26 0.52
CA LEU A 139 -5.81 10.80 0.11
C LEU A 139 -5.62 9.30 0.39
N LEU A 140 -5.99 8.82 1.58
CA LEU A 140 -5.79 7.42 1.96
C LEU A 140 -6.68 6.45 1.16
N TYR A 141 -7.94 6.82 0.93
CA TYR A 141 -8.82 6.04 0.07
C TYR A 141 -8.36 6.04 -1.39
N ALA A 142 -7.92 7.19 -1.91
CA ALA A 142 -7.34 7.25 -3.25
C ALA A 142 -6.07 6.39 -3.35
N ALA A 143 -5.20 6.43 -2.35
CA ALA A 143 -4.00 5.61 -2.28
C ALA A 143 -4.31 4.11 -2.24
N TYR A 144 -5.36 3.70 -1.52
CA TYR A 144 -5.78 2.30 -1.47
C TYR A 144 -6.35 1.80 -2.80
N LEU A 145 -7.02 2.66 -3.55
CA LEU A 145 -7.79 2.32 -4.76
C LEU A 145 -7.14 2.79 -6.07
N HIS A 146 -5.96 3.44 -6.03
CA HIS A 146 -5.36 4.07 -7.22
C HIS A 146 -5.15 3.11 -8.39
N ASP A 147 -4.83 1.87 -8.09
CA ASP A 147 -4.55 0.81 -9.05
C ASP A 147 -5.77 -0.06 -9.41
N LEU A 148 -6.98 0.27 -8.92
CA LEU A 148 -8.18 -0.52 -9.14
C LEU A 148 -8.45 -0.81 -10.63
N GLY A 149 -8.13 0.15 -11.49
CA GLY A 149 -8.29 -0.01 -12.94
C GLY A 149 -7.39 -1.06 -13.59
N LYS A 150 -6.35 -1.54 -12.93
CA LYS A 150 -5.49 -2.63 -13.42
C LYS A 150 -6.24 -3.96 -13.60
N ILE A 151 -7.46 -4.07 -13.05
CA ILE A 151 -8.29 -5.27 -13.22
C ILE A 151 -8.56 -5.60 -14.70
N ASN A 152 -8.61 -4.61 -15.57
CA ASN A 152 -8.87 -4.77 -16.99
C ASN A 152 -7.59 -4.95 -17.84
N ILE A 153 -6.40 -4.82 -17.23
CA ILE A 153 -5.14 -5.01 -17.97
C ILE A 153 -4.86 -6.50 -18.11
N PRO A 154 -4.49 -6.98 -19.31
CA PRO A 154 -4.06 -8.36 -19.50
C PRO A 154 -2.91 -8.72 -18.58
N LYS A 155 -2.97 -9.92 -17.96
CA LYS A 155 -1.95 -10.39 -17.02
C LYS A 155 -0.54 -10.37 -17.66
N GLU A 156 -0.46 -10.75 -18.93
CA GLU A 156 0.78 -10.80 -19.70
C GLU A 156 1.47 -9.45 -19.81
N VAL A 157 0.68 -8.36 -19.82
CA VAL A 157 1.18 -6.97 -19.81
C VAL A 157 1.67 -6.59 -18.41
N LEU A 158 0.89 -6.94 -17.36
CA LEU A 158 1.22 -6.60 -15.97
C LEU A 158 2.53 -7.23 -15.51
N ILE A 159 2.78 -8.51 -15.86
CA ILE A 159 3.95 -9.29 -15.39
C ILE A 159 5.06 -9.40 -16.43
N LYS A 160 4.99 -8.66 -17.53
CA LYS A 160 5.97 -8.74 -18.61
C LYS A 160 7.38 -8.42 -18.12
N PRO A 161 8.37 -9.32 -18.32
CA PRO A 161 9.73 -9.12 -17.82
C PRO A 161 10.59 -8.16 -18.66
N THR A 162 10.07 -7.68 -19.78
CA THR A 162 10.74 -6.75 -20.70
C THR A 162 9.99 -5.42 -20.77
N ALA A 163 10.59 -4.41 -21.38
CA ALA A 163 9.90 -3.15 -21.63
C ALA A 163 8.59 -3.38 -22.40
N LEU A 164 7.56 -2.61 -22.05
CA LEU A 164 6.28 -2.61 -22.74
C LEU A 164 6.43 -1.94 -24.12
N SER A 165 5.72 -2.46 -25.13
CA SER A 165 5.55 -1.76 -26.40
C SER A 165 4.67 -0.51 -26.22
N GLU A 166 4.62 0.37 -27.22
CA GLU A 166 3.75 1.55 -27.19
C GLU A 166 2.25 1.18 -27.08
N GLU A 167 1.84 0.08 -27.70
CA GLU A 167 0.47 -0.45 -27.61
C GLU A 167 0.17 -0.97 -26.19
N GLU A 168 1.09 -1.75 -25.61
CA GLU A 168 0.98 -2.23 -24.23
C GLU A 168 1.00 -1.09 -23.22
N TRP A 169 1.83 -0.06 -23.45
CA TRP A 169 1.82 1.17 -22.67
C TRP A 169 0.48 1.89 -22.78
N GLY A 170 -0.12 1.94 -23.97
CA GLY A 170 -1.46 2.49 -24.17
C GLY A 170 -2.49 1.77 -23.29
N LEU A 171 -2.46 0.43 -23.26
CA LEU A 171 -3.34 -0.37 -22.40
C LEU A 171 -3.05 -0.12 -20.91
N PHE A 172 -1.77 -0.09 -20.54
CA PHE A 172 -1.38 0.12 -19.14
C PHE A 172 -1.86 1.46 -18.60
N ARG A 173 -1.73 2.55 -19.35
CA ARG A 173 -2.16 3.89 -18.94
C ARG A 173 -3.67 3.99 -18.70
N GLN A 174 -4.48 3.15 -19.32
CA GLN A 174 -5.95 3.17 -19.15
C GLN A 174 -6.40 2.88 -17.73
N HIS A 175 -5.53 2.29 -16.87
CA HIS A 175 -5.96 1.99 -15.49
C HIS A 175 -6.39 3.23 -14.70
N CYS A 176 -5.84 4.41 -14.99
CA CYS A 176 -6.24 5.65 -14.34
C CYS A 176 -7.71 6.01 -14.70
N GLU A 177 -8.08 5.92 -15.98
CA GLU A 177 -9.42 6.23 -16.46
C GLU A 177 -10.42 5.16 -16.01
N ILE A 178 -10.07 3.88 -16.11
CA ILE A 178 -10.89 2.76 -15.63
C ILE A 178 -11.12 2.85 -14.12
N GLY A 179 -10.08 3.17 -13.35
CA GLY A 179 -10.17 3.41 -11.91
C GLY A 179 -11.11 4.57 -11.59
N TYR A 180 -10.96 5.69 -12.27
CA TYR A 180 -11.85 6.84 -12.17
C TYR A 180 -13.30 6.47 -12.44
N ASP A 181 -13.59 5.82 -13.57
CA ASP A 181 -14.94 5.44 -13.98
C ASP A 181 -15.57 4.46 -12.99
N THR A 182 -14.80 3.52 -12.46
CA THR A 182 -15.28 2.55 -11.49
C THR A 182 -15.64 3.22 -10.17
N ILE A 183 -14.74 4.04 -9.63
CA ILE A 183 -14.91 4.70 -8.33
C ILE A 183 -16.00 5.78 -8.40
N SER A 184 -16.13 6.50 -9.51
CA SER A 184 -17.14 7.54 -9.70
C SER A 184 -18.58 7.04 -9.59
N ARG A 185 -18.80 5.73 -9.77
CA ARG A 185 -20.11 5.08 -9.65
C ARG A 185 -20.52 4.82 -8.19
N ILE A 186 -19.58 4.90 -7.27
CA ILE A 186 -19.81 4.76 -5.83
C ILE A 186 -19.96 6.17 -5.26
N SER A 187 -21.20 6.52 -4.89
CA SER A 187 -21.55 7.90 -4.49
C SER A 187 -20.65 8.44 -3.38
N GLU A 188 -20.34 7.59 -2.40
CA GLU A 188 -19.57 7.92 -1.20
C GLU A 188 -18.06 8.06 -1.44
N LEU A 189 -17.57 7.60 -2.60
CA LEU A 189 -16.17 7.66 -3.00
C LEU A 189 -15.93 8.52 -4.24
N ARG A 190 -16.98 9.14 -4.77
CA ARG A 190 -16.88 9.96 -6.00
C ARG A 190 -15.86 11.07 -5.90
N ASP A 191 -15.68 11.63 -4.72
CA ASP A 191 -14.75 12.73 -4.44
C ASP A 191 -13.28 12.34 -4.52
N ILE A 192 -12.94 11.04 -4.45
CA ILE A 192 -11.57 10.56 -4.61
C ILE A 192 -11.23 10.16 -6.06
N ALA A 193 -12.23 9.93 -6.90
CA ALA A 193 -12.01 9.48 -8.28
C ALA A 193 -11.08 10.42 -9.07
N PRO A 194 -11.19 11.75 -9.01
CA PRO A 194 -10.25 12.66 -9.68
C PRO A 194 -8.80 12.52 -9.18
N ILE A 195 -8.58 12.14 -7.91
CA ILE A 195 -7.24 11.91 -7.36
C ILE A 195 -6.65 10.65 -8.01
N VAL A 196 -7.46 9.58 -8.12
CA VAL A 196 -7.06 8.34 -8.80
C VAL A 196 -6.78 8.58 -10.27
N LEU A 197 -7.57 9.41 -10.98
CA LEU A 197 -7.31 9.75 -12.37
C LEU A 197 -5.94 10.40 -12.56
N GLN A 198 -5.52 11.27 -11.62
CA GLN A 198 -4.37 12.14 -11.77
C GLN A 198 -3.08 11.63 -11.12
N HIS A 199 -3.06 10.43 -10.52
CA HIS A 199 -1.89 9.99 -9.74
C HIS A 199 -0.63 9.73 -10.57
N HIS A 200 -0.75 9.62 -11.88
CA HIS A 200 0.37 9.55 -12.81
C HIS A 200 0.60 10.84 -13.62
N GLU A 201 -0.08 11.92 -13.27
CA GLU A 201 0.26 13.23 -13.80
C GLU A 201 1.60 13.72 -13.24
N ARG A 202 2.33 14.52 -14.01
CA ARG A 202 3.65 15.03 -13.66
C ARG A 202 3.66 16.55 -13.73
N MET A 203 4.37 17.17 -12.78
CA MET A 203 4.45 18.62 -12.67
C MET A 203 4.90 19.32 -13.97
N ASP A 204 5.69 18.63 -14.78
CA ASP A 204 6.19 19.10 -16.08
C ASP A 204 5.22 18.88 -17.26
N GLY A 205 4.07 18.24 -17.04
CA GLY A 205 3.07 17.93 -18.07
C GLY A 205 3.42 16.74 -18.96
N THR A 206 4.42 15.95 -18.57
CA THR A 206 4.78 14.70 -19.28
C THR A 206 4.03 13.47 -18.76
N GLY A 207 3.16 13.67 -17.75
CA GLY A 207 2.34 12.63 -17.17
C GLY A 207 1.14 12.21 -18.03
N TYR A 208 0.25 11.43 -17.46
CA TYR A 208 -0.96 10.93 -18.11
C TYR A 208 -2.11 10.78 -17.09
N PRO A 209 -3.38 10.73 -17.52
CA PRO A 209 -3.86 10.70 -18.92
C PRO A 209 -4.01 12.10 -19.55
N ASN A 210 -4.18 13.15 -18.75
CA ASN A 210 -4.59 14.48 -19.25
C ASN A 210 -3.42 15.44 -19.51
N ARG A 211 -2.19 15.07 -19.15
CA ARG A 211 -0.97 15.90 -19.28
C ARG A 211 -1.08 17.24 -18.55
N LEU A 212 -1.67 17.20 -17.36
CA LEU A 212 -1.82 18.36 -16.48
C LEU A 212 -0.45 18.87 -16.01
N ARG A 213 -0.38 20.18 -15.70
CA ARG A 213 0.87 20.83 -15.28
C ARG A 213 0.72 21.55 -13.95
N GLY A 214 1.72 21.43 -13.12
CA GLY A 214 1.84 22.24 -11.90
C GLY A 214 0.58 22.23 -11.04
N GLY A 215 -0.04 23.42 -10.88
CA GLY A 215 -1.24 23.60 -10.07
C GLY A 215 -2.54 23.00 -10.61
N GLU A 216 -2.57 22.55 -11.87
CA GLU A 216 -3.73 21.86 -12.45
C GLU A 216 -3.89 20.46 -11.86
N ILE A 217 -2.81 19.86 -11.34
CA ILE A 217 -2.82 18.56 -10.68
C ILE A 217 -3.32 18.75 -9.25
N LEU A 218 -4.33 17.99 -8.84
CA LEU A 218 -4.86 18.02 -7.49
C LEU A 218 -3.75 17.77 -6.45
N TYR A 219 -3.76 18.53 -5.36
CA TYR A 219 -2.73 18.42 -4.34
C TYR A 219 -2.61 16.99 -3.76
N PRO A 220 -3.71 16.27 -3.41
CA PRO A 220 -3.63 14.88 -3.00
C PRO A 220 -3.08 13.93 -4.08
N ALA A 221 -3.34 14.20 -5.37
CA ALA A 221 -2.78 13.38 -6.46
C ALA A 221 -1.25 13.53 -6.56
N ARG A 222 -0.72 14.74 -6.33
CA ARG A 222 0.74 14.96 -6.26
C ARG A 222 1.38 14.22 -5.08
N MET A 223 0.71 14.20 -3.93
CA MET A 223 1.18 13.45 -2.76
C MET A 223 1.19 11.95 -3.04
N LEU A 224 0.11 11.44 -3.62
CA LEU A 224 -0.01 10.03 -4.01
C LEU A 224 1.07 9.64 -5.03
N ALA A 225 1.32 10.47 -6.05
CA ALA A 225 2.38 10.24 -7.04
C ALA A 225 3.78 10.11 -6.41
N ILE A 226 4.06 10.91 -5.37
CA ILE A 226 5.34 10.81 -4.62
C ILE A 226 5.39 9.49 -3.86
N ALA A 227 4.35 9.13 -3.12
CA ALA A 227 4.28 7.90 -2.32
C ALA A 227 4.39 6.65 -3.20
N ASP A 228 3.68 6.61 -4.32
CA ASP A 228 3.74 5.53 -5.30
C ASP A 228 5.14 5.40 -5.93
N SER A 229 5.72 6.52 -6.37
CA SER A 229 7.08 6.54 -6.94
C SER A 229 8.12 6.09 -5.93
N PHE A 230 7.99 6.51 -4.67
CA PHE A 230 8.89 6.11 -3.59
C PHE A 230 8.80 4.60 -3.33
N ASP A 231 7.59 4.05 -3.27
CA ASP A 231 7.40 2.60 -3.15
C ASP A 231 8.02 1.84 -4.32
N ALA A 232 7.81 2.33 -5.54
CA ALA A 232 8.37 1.73 -6.74
C ALA A 232 9.91 1.73 -6.77
N MET A 233 10.55 2.73 -6.17
CA MET A 233 12.01 2.83 -6.10
C MET A 233 12.62 2.00 -4.96
N THR A 234 11.91 1.85 -3.84
CA THR A 234 12.46 1.25 -2.61
C THR A 234 12.12 -0.22 -2.43
N ASN A 235 11.28 -0.78 -3.29
CA ASN A 235 10.93 -2.20 -3.28
C ASN A 235 11.44 -2.92 -4.54
N GLU A 236 11.70 -4.22 -4.41
CA GLU A 236 12.16 -5.03 -5.54
C GLU A 236 11.06 -5.14 -6.59
N ARG A 237 11.41 -4.89 -7.84
CA ARG A 237 10.57 -5.12 -9.01
C ARG A 237 11.39 -5.89 -10.05
N PRO A 238 10.76 -6.70 -10.93
CA PRO A 238 11.49 -7.53 -11.94
C PRO A 238 12.43 -6.73 -12.81
N TYR A 239 12.19 -5.42 -12.96
CA TYR A 239 12.89 -4.55 -13.91
C TYR A 239 13.82 -3.54 -13.25
N ASN A 240 13.77 -3.36 -11.92
CA ASN A 240 14.53 -2.34 -11.22
C ASN A 240 15.23 -2.90 -9.98
N LYS A 241 16.53 -2.59 -9.85
CA LYS A 241 17.25 -2.79 -8.59
C LYS A 241 16.68 -1.83 -7.56
N ARG A 242 16.36 -2.36 -6.39
CA ARG A 242 15.94 -1.60 -5.22
C ARG A 242 16.95 -0.51 -4.88
N LYS A 243 16.48 0.72 -4.71
CA LYS A 243 17.24 1.83 -4.14
C LYS A 243 17.15 1.82 -2.62
N THR A 244 18.14 2.38 -1.97
CA THR A 244 18.03 2.71 -0.54
C THR A 244 17.08 3.90 -0.36
N PHE A 245 16.52 4.06 0.84
CA PHE A 245 15.64 5.21 1.15
C PHE A 245 16.34 6.57 0.97
N LYS A 246 17.67 6.61 1.04
CA LYS A 246 18.44 7.83 0.84
C LYS A 246 18.64 8.17 -0.64
N GLU A 247 18.59 7.16 -1.50
CA GLU A 247 18.75 7.31 -2.96
C GLU A 247 17.42 7.55 -3.68
N ALA A 248 16.29 7.21 -3.05
CA ALA A 248 14.95 7.43 -3.56
C ALA A 248 14.44 8.84 -3.25
#